data_48f93bc60e351ba979baa625538816a7
#
_entry.id   48f93bc60e351ba979baa625538816a7
#
_cell.length_a   1.000
_cell.length_b   1.000
_cell.length_c   1.000
_cell.angle_alpha   90.00
_cell.angle_beta   90.00
_cell.angle_gamma   90.00
#
_symmetry.space_group_name_H-M   'P 1'
#
loop_
_entity.id
_entity.type
_entity.pdbx_description
1 polymer ?
#
loop_
_entity_poly.entity_id
_entity_poly.type
_entity_poly.pdbx_seq_one_letter_code
_entity_poly.pdbx_strand_id
1 'polypeptide(L)'
;GATSSRAYASKFAAAGAIVIDNSSAFRMDPDVPLIVAEVNGQEARNTPKGIIANPNCTTMAFMPVLKPLHDEAGLVRIITATYQAVSGGGLAGVDELDKQVRQVVDRAAELTHDGASVTFPTPEKFVKPIAFNVLPYAGSLVDDGSFETDEEQKLRNESRKILDIPGLLVSGTCVRVPVFTGHSLSINAEFERPISVERATELLAAA
;
A
#
# COMPACT_ATOMS: atom_id res chain seq x y z
N GLY A 1 10.31 12.80 2.89
CA GLY A 1 9.56 11.85 3.73
C GLY A 1 8.78 12.53 4.83
N ALA A 2 8.10 11.79 5.71
CA ALA A 2 7.17 12.33 6.71
C ALA A 2 7.79 13.40 7.63
N THR A 3 9.04 13.25 8.03
CA THR A 3 9.76 14.27 8.83
C THR A 3 9.86 15.60 8.11
N SER A 4 10.25 15.58 6.83
CA SER A 4 10.34 16.79 6.02
C SER A 4 8.97 17.41 5.78
N SER A 5 7.94 16.60 5.51
CA SER A 5 6.57 17.08 5.31
C SER A 5 6.05 17.77 6.57
N ARG A 6 6.22 17.17 7.76
CA ARG A 6 5.82 17.82 9.03
C ARG A 6 6.55 19.14 9.28
N ALA A 7 7.82 19.24 8.88
CA ALA A 7 8.63 20.45 9.12
C ALA A 7 8.31 21.60 8.16
N TYR A 8 7.88 21.29 6.93
CA TYR A 8 7.84 22.29 5.86
C TYR A 8 6.48 22.45 5.17
N ALA A 9 5.61 21.46 5.12
CA ALA A 9 4.37 21.52 4.34
C ALA A 9 3.51 22.74 4.72
N SER A 10 3.27 22.96 6.01
CA SER A 10 2.47 24.10 6.48
C SER A 10 3.12 25.45 6.16
N LYS A 11 4.45 25.52 6.05
CA LYS A 11 5.14 26.76 5.67
C LYS A 11 4.92 27.11 4.20
N PHE A 12 4.95 26.11 3.33
CA PHE A 12 4.65 26.30 1.91
C PHE A 12 3.17 26.65 1.70
N ALA A 13 2.28 25.97 2.43
CA ALA A 13 0.85 26.28 2.38
C ALA A 13 0.57 27.72 2.84
N ALA A 14 1.19 28.18 3.92
CA ALA A 14 1.08 29.54 4.42
C ALA A 14 1.62 30.60 3.43
N ALA A 15 2.55 30.20 2.55
CA ALA A 15 3.07 31.04 1.48
C ALA A 15 2.17 31.02 0.21
N GLY A 16 1.01 30.38 0.26
CA GLY A 16 0.02 30.34 -0.84
C GLY A 16 0.17 29.17 -1.81
N ALA A 17 1.05 28.20 -1.52
CA ALA A 17 1.17 26.99 -2.33
C ALA A 17 0.14 25.93 -1.89
N ILE A 18 -0.35 25.13 -2.84
CA ILE A 18 -1.00 23.86 -2.53
C ILE A 18 0.08 22.78 -2.47
N VAL A 19 0.19 22.14 -1.33
CA VAL A 19 1.20 21.09 -1.09
C VAL A 19 0.58 19.72 -1.38
N ILE A 20 1.16 18.98 -2.30
CA ILE A 20 0.82 17.57 -2.53
C ILE A 20 1.85 16.71 -1.78
N ASP A 21 1.43 16.08 -0.68
CA ASP A 21 2.30 15.30 0.20
C ASP A 21 2.18 13.79 -0.08
N ASN A 22 3.25 13.21 -0.62
CA ASN A 22 3.32 11.78 -0.87
C ASN A 22 3.79 10.96 0.37
N SER A 23 4.03 11.63 1.51
CA SER A 23 4.43 10.93 2.73
C SER A 23 3.21 10.50 3.56
N SER A 24 3.46 9.76 4.64
CA SER A 24 2.40 9.38 5.58
C SER A 24 2.03 10.48 6.60
N ALA A 25 2.66 11.66 6.51
CA ALA A 25 2.60 12.67 7.57
C ALA A 25 1.19 13.18 7.87
N PHE A 26 0.37 13.37 6.84
CA PHE A 26 -0.94 14.02 6.93
C PHE A 26 -2.11 13.13 6.47
N ARG A 27 -1.87 11.87 6.10
CA ARG A 27 -2.91 11.01 5.53
C ARG A 27 -4.14 10.86 6.43
N MET A 28 -3.93 10.75 7.74
CA MET A 28 -5.01 10.58 8.73
C MET A 28 -5.42 11.88 9.42
N ASP A 29 -4.88 13.03 9.03
CA ASP A 29 -5.32 14.33 9.51
C ASP A 29 -6.75 14.63 8.97
N PRO A 30 -7.75 14.91 9.84
CA PRO A 30 -9.14 15.11 9.40
C PRO A 30 -9.31 16.33 8.48
N ASP A 31 -8.46 17.34 8.61
CA ASP A 31 -8.51 18.57 7.80
C ASP A 31 -7.64 18.51 6.53
N VAL A 32 -7.07 17.34 6.23
CA VAL A 32 -6.29 17.12 5.02
C VAL A 32 -6.95 16.01 4.19
N PRO A 33 -7.42 16.32 2.97
CA PRO A 33 -8.01 15.30 2.11
C PRO A 33 -6.95 14.27 1.69
N LEU A 34 -7.34 13.00 1.74
CA LEU A 34 -6.55 11.86 1.27
C LEU A 34 -7.11 11.42 -0.08
N ILE A 35 -6.39 11.69 -1.16
CA ILE A 35 -6.97 11.67 -2.50
C ILE A 35 -6.38 10.55 -3.37
N VAL A 36 -7.29 9.79 -3.99
CA VAL A 36 -7.07 9.01 -5.21
C VAL A 36 -7.88 9.70 -6.30
N ALA A 37 -7.23 10.22 -7.33
CA ALA A 37 -7.85 11.13 -8.29
C ALA A 37 -9.10 10.55 -8.97
N GLU A 38 -9.08 9.26 -9.28
CA GLU A 38 -10.16 8.51 -9.92
C GLU A 38 -11.33 8.18 -8.97
N VAL A 39 -11.13 8.32 -7.67
CA VAL A 39 -12.10 7.90 -6.63
C VAL A 39 -12.79 9.10 -5.98
N ASN A 40 -12.00 10.02 -5.45
CA ASN A 40 -12.46 11.17 -4.68
C ASN A 40 -11.73 12.47 -5.07
N GLY A 41 -11.31 12.60 -6.32
CA GLY A 41 -10.54 13.76 -6.81
C GLY A 41 -11.22 15.10 -6.62
N GLN A 42 -12.56 15.16 -6.52
CA GLN A 42 -13.34 16.35 -6.23
C GLN A 42 -13.00 16.99 -4.86
N GLU A 43 -12.51 16.20 -3.90
CA GLU A 43 -12.10 16.68 -2.58
C GLU A 43 -10.89 17.61 -2.63
N ALA A 44 -10.11 17.58 -3.72
CA ALA A 44 -8.99 18.49 -3.95
C ALA A 44 -9.40 19.96 -3.99
N ARG A 45 -10.69 20.24 -4.16
CA ARG A 45 -11.25 21.60 -4.14
C ARG A 45 -11.41 22.18 -2.73
N ASN A 46 -11.36 21.33 -1.71
CA ASN A 46 -11.48 21.71 -0.31
C ASN A 46 -10.21 21.30 0.46
N THR A 47 -9.27 22.20 0.58
CA THR A 47 -7.97 21.98 1.24
C THR A 47 -7.78 22.97 2.39
N PRO A 48 -8.44 22.80 3.55
CA PRO A 48 -8.43 23.77 4.66
C PRO A 48 -7.01 24.13 5.13
N LYS A 49 -6.08 23.17 5.07
CA LYS A 49 -4.67 23.38 5.43
C LYS A 49 -3.76 23.66 4.25
N GLY A 50 -4.29 23.80 3.04
CA GLY A 50 -3.48 23.96 1.82
C GLY A 50 -2.62 22.72 1.50
N ILE A 51 -3.01 21.56 2.03
CA ILE A 51 -2.28 20.30 1.87
C ILE A 51 -3.24 19.24 1.32
N ILE A 52 -2.77 18.45 0.36
CA ILE A 52 -3.41 17.25 -0.17
C ILE A 52 -2.48 16.07 0.17
N ALA A 53 -3.00 15.04 0.82
CA ALA A 53 -2.26 13.83 1.09
C ALA A 53 -2.47 12.79 -0.02
N ASN A 54 -1.38 12.15 -0.43
CA ASN A 54 -1.39 11.03 -1.36
C ASN A 54 -1.34 9.72 -0.56
N PRO A 55 -2.17 8.71 -0.86
CA PRO A 55 -2.24 7.49 -0.06
C PRO A 55 -1.03 6.58 -0.22
N ASN A 56 -1.03 5.50 0.56
CA ASN A 56 -0.09 4.40 0.41
C ASN A 56 -0.20 3.78 -0.99
N CYS A 57 0.91 3.30 -1.53
CA CYS A 57 0.99 2.77 -2.89
C CYS A 57 0.05 1.58 -3.12
N THR A 58 -0.08 0.68 -2.14
CA THR A 58 -1.00 -0.46 -2.25
C THR A 58 -2.45 -0.01 -2.15
N THR A 59 -2.78 0.91 -1.23
CA THR A 59 -4.12 1.49 -1.13
C THR A 59 -4.53 2.17 -2.44
N MET A 60 -3.65 2.99 -3.00
CA MET A 60 -3.90 3.67 -4.28
C MET A 60 -4.19 2.68 -5.42
N ALA A 61 -3.49 1.54 -5.45
CA ALA A 61 -3.60 0.58 -6.54
C ALA A 61 -4.98 -0.12 -6.61
N PHE A 62 -5.65 -0.34 -5.48
CA PHE A 62 -6.92 -1.06 -5.49
C PHE A 62 -8.18 -0.19 -5.31
N MET A 63 -8.04 1.05 -4.87
CA MET A 63 -9.18 1.97 -4.70
C MET A 63 -9.97 2.21 -5.99
N PRO A 64 -9.35 2.47 -7.16
CA PRO A 64 -10.08 2.62 -8.41
C PRO A 64 -10.88 1.38 -8.83
N VAL A 65 -10.41 0.20 -8.42
CA VAL A 65 -11.11 -1.07 -8.69
C VAL A 65 -12.31 -1.25 -7.76
N LEU A 66 -12.16 -0.92 -6.48
CA LEU A 66 -13.23 -1.12 -5.49
C LEU A 66 -14.32 -0.06 -5.54
N LYS A 67 -14.00 1.17 -5.93
CA LYS A 67 -14.97 2.28 -5.95
C LYS A 67 -16.20 1.99 -6.81
N PRO A 68 -16.07 1.64 -8.10
CA PRO A 68 -17.25 1.35 -8.93
C PRO A 68 -18.06 0.14 -8.43
N LEU A 69 -17.41 -0.85 -7.85
CA LEU A 69 -18.10 -2.01 -7.27
C LEU A 69 -18.83 -1.63 -5.96
N HIS A 70 -18.24 -0.74 -5.15
CA HIS A 70 -18.90 -0.20 -3.97
C HIS A 70 -20.14 0.61 -4.31
N ASP A 71 -20.05 1.48 -5.31
CA ASP A 71 -21.17 2.32 -5.74
C ASP A 71 -22.35 1.47 -6.22
N GLU A 72 -22.07 0.36 -6.91
CA GLU A 72 -23.09 -0.57 -7.38
C GLU A 72 -23.66 -1.43 -6.26
N ALA A 73 -22.83 -2.03 -5.41
CA ALA A 73 -23.25 -3.13 -4.56
C ALA A 73 -23.08 -2.90 -3.04
N GLY A 74 -22.42 -1.83 -2.61
CA GLY A 74 -22.16 -1.52 -1.20
C GLY A 74 -21.08 -2.43 -0.59
N LEU A 75 -19.86 -1.96 -0.54
CA LEU A 75 -18.72 -2.70 0.00
C LEU A 75 -18.81 -2.77 1.54
N VAL A 76 -18.73 -3.97 2.10
CA VAL A 76 -18.79 -4.23 3.56
C VAL A 76 -17.49 -4.74 4.13
N ARG A 77 -16.73 -5.56 3.37
CA ARG A 77 -15.49 -6.16 3.84
C ARG A 77 -14.48 -6.33 2.72
N ILE A 78 -13.21 -6.19 3.09
CA ILE A 78 -12.05 -6.50 2.24
C ILE A 78 -11.14 -7.45 3.01
N ILE A 79 -10.78 -8.58 2.38
CA ILE A 79 -9.66 -9.43 2.79
C ILE A 79 -8.66 -9.40 1.65
N THR A 80 -7.41 -8.99 1.91
CA THR A 80 -6.43 -8.82 0.85
C THR A 80 -5.05 -9.33 1.25
N ALA A 81 -4.36 -9.94 0.27
CA ALA A 81 -2.92 -10.15 0.34
C ALA A 81 -2.25 -9.30 -0.73
N THR A 82 -1.16 -8.64 -0.39
CA THR A 82 -0.39 -7.83 -1.34
C THR A 82 0.86 -8.59 -1.80
N TYR A 83 1.33 -8.26 -3.01
CA TYR A 83 2.61 -8.71 -3.55
C TYR A 83 3.41 -7.46 -3.88
N GLN A 84 4.20 -6.98 -2.90
CA GLN A 84 4.84 -5.67 -2.96
C GLN A 84 6.30 -5.79 -3.40
N ALA A 85 6.62 -5.12 -4.50
CA ALA A 85 7.98 -5.02 -5.00
C ALA A 85 8.92 -4.31 -4.00
N VAL A 86 10.21 -4.58 -4.13
CA VAL A 86 11.26 -4.02 -3.26
C VAL A 86 11.42 -2.49 -3.41
N SER A 87 11.03 -1.92 -4.55
CA SER A 87 11.08 -0.47 -4.80
C SER A 87 10.26 0.35 -3.78
N GLY A 88 9.22 -0.25 -3.18
CA GLY A 88 8.50 0.36 -2.05
C GLY A 88 9.37 0.58 -0.81
N GLY A 89 10.48 -0.15 -0.68
CA GLY A 89 11.52 0.05 0.31
C GLY A 89 12.55 1.14 -0.05
N GLY A 90 12.37 1.81 -1.21
CA GLY A 90 13.31 2.78 -1.76
C GLY A 90 14.52 2.12 -2.43
N LEU A 91 15.50 2.94 -2.80
CA LEU A 91 16.74 2.48 -3.47
C LEU A 91 17.45 1.38 -2.67
N ALA A 92 17.48 1.50 -1.34
CA ALA A 92 18.09 0.49 -0.47
C ALA A 92 17.45 -0.90 -0.64
N GLY A 93 16.11 -0.98 -0.85
CA GLY A 93 15.45 -2.25 -1.12
C GLY A 93 15.80 -2.84 -2.47
N VAL A 94 15.93 -1.99 -3.49
CA VAL A 94 16.37 -2.39 -4.85
C VAL A 94 17.79 -2.92 -4.82
N ASP A 95 18.72 -2.18 -4.18
CA ASP A 95 20.12 -2.56 -4.06
C ASP A 95 20.30 -3.88 -3.28
N GLU A 96 19.50 -4.07 -2.22
CA GLU A 96 19.56 -5.31 -1.44
C GLU A 96 19.12 -6.52 -2.26
N LEU A 97 18.03 -6.43 -3.01
CA LEU A 97 17.61 -7.53 -3.90
C LEU A 97 18.66 -7.81 -4.96
N ASP A 98 19.20 -6.79 -5.63
CA ASP A 98 20.20 -6.96 -6.68
C ASP A 98 21.47 -7.65 -6.14
N LYS A 99 21.99 -7.18 -5.00
CA LYS A 99 23.16 -7.79 -4.35
C LYS A 99 22.92 -9.26 -3.98
N GLN A 100 21.77 -9.56 -3.37
CA GLN A 100 21.43 -10.92 -2.97
C GLN A 100 21.30 -11.84 -4.16
N VAL A 101 20.61 -11.40 -5.24
CA VAL A 101 20.47 -12.19 -6.47
C VAL A 101 21.83 -12.50 -7.08
N ARG A 102 22.68 -11.50 -7.28
CA ARG A 102 24.01 -11.67 -7.90
C ARG A 102 24.90 -12.62 -7.11
N GLN A 103 24.79 -12.62 -5.79
CA GLN A 103 25.65 -13.47 -4.95
C GLN A 103 25.24 -14.93 -5.00
N VAL A 104 23.95 -15.25 -5.17
CA VAL A 104 23.45 -16.61 -4.97
C VAL A 104 22.81 -17.25 -6.19
N VAL A 105 22.67 -16.54 -7.32
CA VAL A 105 21.91 -17.00 -8.49
C VAL A 105 22.41 -18.34 -9.04
N ASP A 106 23.72 -18.57 -9.06
CA ASP A 106 24.32 -19.81 -9.59
C ASP A 106 24.00 -21.04 -8.75
N ARG A 107 23.61 -20.83 -7.49
CA ARG A 107 23.29 -21.88 -6.52
C ARG A 107 21.83 -21.85 -6.05
N ALA A 108 21.02 -20.93 -6.57
CA ALA A 108 19.66 -20.71 -6.09
C ALA A 108 18.76 -21.96 -6.16
N ALA A 109 18.99 -22.85 -7.12
CA ALA A 109 18.26 -24.11 -7.25
C ALA A 109 18.44 -25.05 -6.04
N GLU A 110 19.52 -24.94 -5.30
CA GLU A 110 19.78 -25.75 -4.09
C GLU A 110 18.75 -25.45 -2.98
N LEU A 111 18.19 -24.24 -2.96
CA LEU A 111 17.12 -23.82 -2.03
C LEU A 111 15.87 -24.72 -2.12
N THR A 112 15.68 -25.44 -3.22
CA THR A 112 14.57 -26.39 -3.39
C THR A 112 14.60 -27.52 -2.35
N HIS A 113 15.77 -27.92 -1.93
CA HIS A 113 15.98 -29.04 -1.04
C HIS A 113 16.34 -28.64 0.39
N ASP A 114 17.05 -27.52 0.53
CA ASP A 114 17.48 -26.99 1.84
C ASP A 114 17.58 -25.48 1.79
N GLY A 115 16.72 -24.78 2.55
CA GLY A 115 16.74 -23.33 2.66
C GLY A 115 18.02 -22.75 3.28
N ALA A 116 18.87 -23.57 3.91
CA ALA A 116 20.16 -23.18 4.47
C ALA A 116 21.35 -23.48 3.54
N SER A 117 21.12 -24.09 2.37
CA SER A 117 22.18 -24.49 1.43
C SER A 117 22.96 -23.30 0.86
N VAL A 118 22.37 -22.12 0.86
CA VAL A 118 22.96 -20.90 0.29
C VAL A 118 23.06 -19.82 1.37
N THR A 119 24.24 -19.20 1.48
CA THR A 119 24.46 -18.09 2.40
C THR A 119 24.18 -16.76 1.69
N PHE A 120 23.13 -16.08 2.12
CA PHE A 120 22.80 -14.75 1.65
C PHE A 120 23.63 -13.66 2.38
N PRO A 121 23.84 -12.50 1.75
CA PRO A 121 24.26 -11.30 2.45
C PRO A 121 23.31 -10.99 3.62
N THR A 122 23.85 -10.43 4.69
CA THR A 122 23.02 -10.00 5.82
C THR A 122 21.99 -8.97 5.35
N PRO A 123 20.69 -9.19 5.59
CA PRO A 123 19.67 -8.21 5.24
C PRO A 123 19.86 -6.91 6.03
N GLU A 124 19.75 -5.79 5.35
CA GLU A 124 19.86 -4.45 5.95
C GLU A 124 18.51 -3.71 5.89
N LYS A 125 17.76 -3.91 4.82
CA LYS A 125 16.47 -3.24 4.58
C LYS A 125 15.28 -4.11 4.95
N PHE A 126 15.37 -5.40 4.70
CA PHE A 126 14.29 -6.36 4.98
C PHE A 126 14.60 -7.22 6.20
N VAL A 127 13.57 -7.80 6.81
CA VAL A 127 13.71 -8.63 8.04
C VAL A 127 14.43 -9.97 7.78
N LYS A 128 14.44 -10.42 6.54
CA LYS A 128 15.10 -11.65 6.07
C LYS A 128 15.55 -11.44 4.62
N PRO A 129 16.42 -12.30 4.07
CA PRO A 129 16.76 -12.25 2.65
C PRO A 129 15.52 -12.26 1.78
N ILE A 130 15.47 -11.32 0.81
CA ILE A 130 14.33 -11.17 -0.09
C ILE A 130 14.52 -11.91 -1.42
N ALA A 131 15.75 -12.08 -1.91
CA ALA A 131 16.00 -12.82 -3.13
C ALA A 131 15.52 -14.27 -3.00
N PHE A 132 14.78 -14.74 -4.00
CA PHE A 132 14.19 -16.09 -4.04
C PHE A 132 13.29 -16.43 -2.85
N ASN A 133 12.69 -15.42 -2.22
CA ASN A 133 11.90 -15.56 -1.02
C ASN A 133 10.63 -14.69 -1.06
N VAL A 134 9.66 -15.03 -0.22
CA VAL A 134 8.41 -14.29 -0.02
C VAL A 134 8.32 -13.96 1.47
N LEU A 135 8.21 -12.67 1.79
CA LEU A 135 8.18 -12.19 3.17
C LEU A 135 6.80 -11.62 3.50
N PRO A 136 5.94 -12.35 4.24
CA PRO A 136 4.64 -11.83 4.69
C PRO A 136 4.83 -10.83 5.85
N TYR A 137 5.65 -9.81 5.60
CA TYR A 137 6.03 -8.79 6.56
C TYR A 137 6.49 -7.53 5.80
N ALA A 138 5.70 -6.48 5.82
CA ALA A 138 6.06 -5.18 5.26
C ALA A 138 5.82 -4.08 6.29
N GLY A 139 6.77 -3.16 6.41
CA GLY A 139 6.73 -2.13 7.45
C GLY A 139 7.26 -2.61 8.80
N SER A 140 6.68 -2.12 9.89
CA SER A 140 7.04 -2.46 11.26
C SER A 140 5.79 -2.83 12.06
N LEU A 141 5.89 -3.78 12.98
CA LEU A 141 4.79 -4.09 13.90
C LEU A 141 4.43 -2.85 14.72
N VAL A 142 3.15 -2.64 14.90
CA VAL A 142 2.60 -1.57 15.73
C VAL A 142 2.35 -2.12 17.13
N ASP A 143 2.80 -1.40 18.15
CA ASP A 143 2.62 -1.79 19.56
C ASP A 143 1.27 -1.26 20.09
N ASP A 144 0.18 -1.85 19.58
CA ASP A 144 -1.19 -1.54 19.99
C ASP A 144 -2.04 -2.79 20.31
N GLY A 145 -1.40 -3.96 20.34
CA GLY A 145 -2.04 -5.24 20.59
C GLY A 145 -2.75 -5.86 19.38
N SER A 146 -2.75 -5.21 18.22
CA SER A 146 -3.37 -5.74 16.98
C SER A 146 -2.52 -6.81 16.30
N PHE A 147 -1.21 -6.84 16.56
CA PHE A 147 -0.22 -7.64 15.83
C PHE A 147 -0.16 -7.35 14.33
N GLU A 148 -0.62 -6.17 13.92
CA GLU A 148 -0.52 -5.69 12.55
C GLU A 148 0.77 -4.88 12.34
N THR A 149 1.23 -4.83 11.10
CA THR A 149 2.24 -3.87 10.69
C THR A 149 1.60 -2.51 10.38
N ASP A 150 2.40 -1.45 10.40
CA ASP A 150 1.95 -0.11 10.02
C ASP A 150 1.48 -0.07 8.55
N GLU A 151 1.98 -0.97 7.70
CA GLU A 151 1.55 -1.11 6.31
C GLU A 151 0.13 -1.70 6.22
N GLU A 152 -0.18 -2.70 7.03
CA GLU A 152 -1.53 -3.29 7.12
C GLU A 152 -2.54 -2.31 7.72
N GLN A 153 -2.14 -1.54 8.74
CA GLN A 153 -2.98 -0.48 9.29
C GLN A 153 -3.29 0.63 8.28
N LYS A 154 -2.33 0.98 7.41
CA LYS A 154 -2.57 1.93 6.31
C LYS A 154 -3.66 1.42 5.37
N LEU A 155 -3.61 0.16 4.96
CA LEU A 155 -4.66 -0.43 4.11
C LEU A 155 -6.05 -0.21 4.71
N ARG A 156 -6.21 -0.50 6.00
CA ARG A 156 -7.50 -0.35 6.69
C ARG A 156 -7.93 1.11 6.83
N ASN A 157 -7.06 1.93 7.38
CA ASN A 157 -7.42 3.29 7.76
C ASN A 157 -7.58 4.20 6.55
N GLU A 158 -6.71 4.07 5.56
CA GLU A 158 -6.76 4.86 4.34
C GLU A 158 -7.98 4.47 3.47
N SER A 159 -8.29 3.16 3.35
CA SER A 159 -9.49 2.71 2.64
C SER A 159 -10.78 3.29 3.21
N ARG A 160 -10.91 3.29 4.54
CA ARG A 160 -12.05 3.89 5.22
C ARG A 160 -12.21 5.36 4.92
N LYS A 161 -11.09 6.09 4.92
CA LYS A 161 -11.09 7.54 4.67
C LYS A 161 -11.40 7.87 3.21
N ILE A 162 -10.74 7.20 2.26
CA ILE A 162 -10.89 7.47 0.83
C ILE A 162 -12.29 7.14 0.32
N LEU A 163 -12.87 6.03 0.79
CA LEU A 163 -14.21 5.58 0.39
C LEU A 163 -15.34 6.20 1.21
N ASP A 164 -14.99 6.94 2.27
CA ASP A 164 -15.96 7.46 3.26
C ASP A 164 -16.84 6.36 3.88
N ILE A 165 -16.21 5.22 4.23
CA ILE A 165 -16.86 4.09 4.90
C ILE A 165 -16.18 3.83 6.25
N PRO A 166 -16.52 4.55 7.32
CA PRO A 166 -15.84 4.43 8.61
C PRO A 166 -15.89 3.02 9.21
N GLY A 167 -16.97 2.27 8.92
CA GLY A 167 -17.19 0.92 9.41
C GLY A 167 -16.65 -0.20 8.52
N LEU A 168 -15.95 0.11 7.43
CA LEU A 168 -15.43 -0.90 6.50
C LEU A 168 -14.52 -1.89 7.24
N LEU A 169 -14.84 -3.19 7.11
CA LEU A 169 -14.03 -4.27 7.65
C LEU A 169 -12.86 -4.55 6.69
N VAL A 170 -11.64 -4.40 7.16
CA VAL A 170 -10.44 -4.64 6.33
C VAL A 170 -9.46 -5.50 7.10
N SER A 171 -9.04 -6.60 6.46
CA SER A 171 -7.94 -7.45 6.92
C SER A 171 -6.94 -7.59 5.77
N GLY A 172 -5.71 -7.20 6.02
CA GLY A 172 -4.64 -7.24 5.03
C GLY A 172 -3.45 -8.07 5.51
N THR A 173 -2.80 -8.76 4.58
CA THR A 173 -1.46 -9.32 4.77
C THR A 173 -0.54 -8.66 3.76
N CYS A 174 0.40 -7.87 4.25
CA CYS A 174 1.34 -7.15 3.40
C CYS A 174 2.60 -7.99 3.17
N VAL A 175 2.81 -8.41 1.92
CA VAL A 175 3.86 -9.35 1.53
C VAL A 175 4.89 -8.68 0.64
N ARG A 176 6.18 -8.79 0.98
CA ARG A 176 7.28 -8.43 0.08
C ARG A 176 7.63 -9.60 -0.82
N VAL A 177 7.81 -9.31 -2.10
CA VAL A 177 8.20 -10.30 -3.12
C VAL A 177 9.48 -9.86 -3.83
N PRO A 178 10.26 -10.81 -4.39
CA PRO A 178 11.55 -10.54 -5.01
C PRO A 178 11.38 -9.96 -6.44
N VAL A 179 10.66 -8.86 -6.54
CA VAL A 179 10.35 -8.14 -7.78
C VAL A 179 10.84 -6.71 -7.61
N PHE A 180 11.51 -6.16 -8.60
CA PHE A 180 12.10 -4.82 -8.51
C PHE A 180 11.04 -3.72 -8.42
N THR A 181 9.99 -3.77 -9.25
CA THR A 181 8.98 -2.72 -9.32
C THR A 181 7.59 -3.29 -9.57
N GLY A 182 6.58 -2.52 -9.21
CA GLY A 182 5.17 -2.90 -9.35
C GLY A 182 4.63 -3.66 -8.14
N HIS A 183 3.34 -3.45 -7.85
CA HIS A 183 2.63 -4.16 -6.79
C HIS A 183 1.42 -4.86 -7.39
N SER A 184 1.09 -6.02 -6.85
CA SER A 184 -0.13 -6.75 -7.16
C SER A 184 -0.89 -7.05 -5.87
N LEU A 185 -2.17 -7.33 -6.00
CA LEU A 185 -3.02 -7.67 -4.86
C LEU A 185 -3.96 -8.80 -5.24
N SER A 186 -4.21 -9.69 -4.27
CA SER A 186 -5.32 -10.63 -4.30
C SER A 186 -6.37 -10.13 -3.32
N ILE A 187 -7.58 -9.86 -3.81
CA ILE A 187 -8.63 -9.23 -3.01
C ILE A 187 -9.87 -10.10 -3.02
N ASN A 188 -10.39 -10.39 -1.83
CA ASN A 188 -11.75 -10.87 -1.62
C ASN A 188 -12.57 -9.71 -1.07
N ALA A 189 -13.62 -9.32 -1.79
CA ALA A 189 -14.51 -8.22 -1.42
C ALA A 189 -15.93 -8.76 -1.19
N GLU A 190 -16.54 -8.39 -0.06
CA GLU A 190 -17.91 -8.70 0.26
C GLU A 190 -18.78 -7.45 0.12
N PHE A 191 -19.99 -7.62 -0.44
CA PHE A 191 -20.92 -6.54 -0.73
C PHE A 191 -22.27 -6.79 -0.07
N GLU A 192 -23.01 -5.71 0.22
CA GLU A 192 -24.37 -5.78 0.75
C GLU A 192 -25.35 -6.38 -0.23
N ARG A 193 -25.19 -6.05 -1.51
CA ARG A 193 -26.05 -6.52 -2.59
C ARG A 193 -25.29 -7.46 -3.51
N PRO A 194 -25.96 -8.50 -4.06
CA PRO A 194 -25.31 -9.39 -5.00
C PRO A 194 -24.90 -8.63 -6.27
N ILE A 195 -23.74 -8.96 -6.80
CA ILE A 195 -23.23 -8.47 -8.07
C ILE A 195 -22.78 -9.68 -8.91
N SER A 196 -23.19 -9.75 -10.19
CA SER A 196 -22.72 -10.82 -11.06
C SER A 196 -21.32 -10.52 -11.60
N VAL A 197 -20.64 -11.56 -12.08
CA VAL A 197 -19.30 -11.43 -12.69
C VAL A 197 -19.38 -10.55 -13.95
N GLU A 198 -20.43 -10.72 -14.76
CA GLU A 198 -20.64 -9.92 -15.96
C GLU A 198 -20.80 -8.44 -15.61
N ARG A 199 -21.65 -8.14 -14.59
CA ARG A 199 -21.85 -6.75 -14.16
C ARG A 199 -20.60 -6.13 -13.58
N ALA A 200 -19.87 -6.87 -12.76
CA ALA A 200 -18.58 -6.40 -12.22
C ALA A 200 -17.57 -6.11 -13.34
N THR A 201 -17.51 -6.98 -14.35
CA THR A 201 -16.63 -6.79 -15.52
C THR A 201 -16.99 -5.54 -16.32
N GLU A 202 -18.29 -5.30 -16.56
CA GLU A 202 -18.78 -4.09 -17.24
C GLU A 202 -18.36 -2.82 -16.49
N LEU A 203 -18.58 -2.80 -15.17
CA LEU A 203 -18.23 -1.64 -14.33
C LEU A 203 -16.73 -1.35 -14.37
N LEU A 204 -15.89 -2.38 -14.24
CA LEU A 204 -14.44 -2.22 -14.26
C LEU A 204 -13.90 -1.86 -15.65
N ALA A 205 -14.56 -2.27 -16.72
CA ALA A 205 -14.18 -1.89 -18.08
C ALA A 205 -14.55 -0.43 -18.43
N ALA A 206 -15.50 0.14 -17.70
CA ALA A 206 -15.99 1.50 -17.91
C ALA A 206 -15.34 2.54 -16.97
N ALA A 207 -14.58 2.10 -15.97
CA ALA A 207 -13.97 2.93 -14.93
C ALA A 207 -12.67 3.60 -15.36
#